data_a1eea7f283888cb1a860b969d5a73cba
#
_entry.id   a1eea7f283888cb1a860b969d5a73cba
#
_cell.length_a   1.000
_cell.length_b   1.000
_cell.length_c   1.000
_cell.angle_alpha   90.00
_cell.angle_beta   90.00
_cell.angle_gamma   90.00
#
_symmetry.space_group_name_H-M   'P 1'
#
loop_
_entity.id
_entity.type
_entity.pdbx_description
1 polymer ?
#
loop_
_entity_poly.entity_id
_entity_poly.type
_entity_poly.pdbx_seq_one_letter_code
_entity_poly.pdbx_strand_id
1 'polypeptide(L)'
;MDIEFVAGFAVIAPDPATSRRLYVDALGLPLEASAGSDYFHSEGIAGSKHFGVWPLAEAAQACFGSPDWPADVTVPQASVEFEVADPGAVTTAADELHAAGFEPVHDAREEPWGQTVARLLSPEGLIVGISYAPWFHQAD
;
A
#
# COMPACT_ATOMS: atom_id res chain seq x y z
N MET A 1 -6.44 -15.43 9.68
CA MET A 1 -5.62 -15.24 8.45
C MET A 1 -4.17 -15.54 8.77
N ASP A 2 -3.43 -16.00 7.78
CA ASP A 2 -2.01 -16.31 7.95
C ASP A 2 -1.17 -15.26 7.24
N ILE A 3 -0.63 -14.33 8.01
CA ILE A 3 0.28 -13.31 7.49
C ILE A 3 1.65 -13.93 7.34
N GLU A 4 2.20 -13.92 6.13
CA GLU A 4 3.51 -14.51 5.84
C GLU A 4 4.65 -13.53 6.11
N PHE A 5 4.48 -12.27 5.74
CA PHE A 5 5.50 -11.24 5.96
C PHE A 5 4.90 -9.84 5.76
N VAL A 6 5.65 -8.82 6.17
CA VAL A 6 5.33 -7.43 5.84
C VAL A 6 5.81 -7.19 4.40
N ALA A 7 4.87 -6.99 3.49
CA ALA A 7 5.16 -6.85 2.08
C ALA A 7 5.74 -5.48 1.76
N GLY A 8 5.23 -4.42 2.38
CA GLY A 8 5.69 -3.09 2.03
C GLY A 8 5.30 -2.02 3.05
N PHE A 9 6.05 -0.95 2.98
CA PHE A 9 5.79 0.28 3.73
C PHE A 9 5.92 1.44 2.76
N ALA A 10 4.97 2.36 2.80
CA ALA A 10 5.06 3.57 1.99
C ALA A 10 4.73 4.79 2.85
N VAL A 11 5.46 5.86 2.65
CA VAL A 11 5.04 7.16 3.17
C VAL A 11 4.00 7.75 2.23
N ILE A 12 2.97 8.36 2.78
CA ILE A 12 1.94 9.02 1.98
C ILE A 12 2.38 10.46 1.75
N ALA A 13 2.47 10.87 0.50
CA ALA A 13 3.05 12.15 0.12
C ALA A 13 2.00 13.09 -0.46
N PRO A 14 1.51 14.08 0.33
CA PRO A 14 0.65 15.14 -0.23
C PRO A 14 1.36 16.00 -1.26
N ASP A 15 2.68 16.16 -1.10
CA ASP A 15 3.54 16.88 -2.06
C ASP A 15 4.67 15.95 -2.49
N PRO A 16 4.46 15.12 -3.52
CA PRO A 16 5.46 14.15 -3.95
C PRO A 16 6.81 14.77 -4.34
N ALA A 17 6.81 15.96 -4.91
CA ALA A 17 8.06 16.62 -5.32
C ALA A 17 8.95 16.94 -4.11
N THR A 18 8.37 17.44 -3.02
CA THR A 18 9.12 17.71 -1.80
C THR A 18 9.59 16.42 -1.12
N SER A 19 8.72 15.41 -1.07
CA SER A 19 9.09 14.10 -0.52
C SER A 19 10.24 13.47 -1.31
N ARG A 20 10.20 13.58 -2.63
CA ARG A 20 11.28 13.08 -3.49
C ARG A 20 12.61 13.75 -3.18
N ARG A 21 12.61 15.06 -2.95
CA ARG A 21 13.86 15.77 -2.59
C ARG A 21 14.45 15.24 -1.28
N LEU A 22 13.62 14.88 -0.32
CA LEU A 22 14.10 14.28 0.93
C LEU A 22 14.61 12.85 0.70
N TYR A 23 13.75 11.98 0.18
CA TYR A 23 14.03 10.53 0.16
C TYR A 23 15.03 10.15 -0.93
N VAL A 24 14.96 10.77 -2.10
CA VAL A 24 15.84 10.44 -3.22
C VAL A 24 17.09 11.31 -3.23
N ASP A 25 16.92 12.63 -3.21
CA ASP A 25 18.06 13.54 -3.37
C ASP A 25 18.90 13.65 -2.10
N ALA A 26 18.30 13.91 -0.95
CA ALA A 26 19.02 14.11 0.30
C ALA A 26 19.45 12.82 0.97
N LEU A 27 18.55 11.82 1.06
CA LEU A 27 18.86 10.54 1.70
C LEU A 27 19.53 9.55 0.75
N GLY A 28 19.46 9.78 -0.55
CA GLY A 28 20.10 8.92 -1.54
C GLY A 28 19.48 7.54 -1.69
N LEU A 29 18.20 7.37 -1.33
CA LEU A 29 17.55 6.07 -1.48
C LEU A 29 17.40 5.72 -2.97
N PRO A 30 17.58 4.43 -3.34
CA PRO A 30 17.51 3.99 -4.72
C PRO A 30 16.07 3.80 -5.21
N LEU A 31 15.27 4.85 -5.15
CA LEU A 31 13.87 4.81 -5.55
C LEU A 31 13.73 5.16 -7.02
N GLU A 32 12.86 4.43 -7.72
CA GLU A 32 12.55 4.65 -9.12
C GLU A 32 11.05 4.91 -9.29
N ALA A 33 10.72 5.74 -10.27
CA ALA A 33 9.34 6.04 -10.60
C ALA A 33 8.69 4.88 -11.35
N SER A 34 7.44 4.58 -11.02
CA SER A 34 6.61 3.71 -11.84
C SER A 34 6.21 4.45 -13.12
N ALA A 35 6.06 3.72 -14.22
CA ALA A 35 5.67 4.31 -15.50
C ALA A 35 4.30 5.00 -15.38
N GLY A 36 4.22 6.27 -15.79
CA GLY A 36 2.98 7.04 -15.78
C GLY A 36 2.50 7.47 -14.39
N SER A 37 3.36 7.41 -13.38
CA SER A 37 3.01 7.69 -11.98
C SER A 37 4.11 8.49 -11.30
N ASP A 38 3.76 9.22 -10.24
CA ASP A 38 4.71 9.87 -9.34
C ASP A 38 5.05 8.95 -8.14
N TYR A 39 4.71 7.68 -8.22
CA TYR A 39 5.04 6.70 -7.18
C TYR A 39 6.49 6.27 -7.32
N PHE A 40 7.29 6.62 -6.32
CA PHE A 40 8.71 6.22 -6.25
C PHE A 40 8.85 5.08 -5.27
N HIS A 41 9.51 4.00 -5.69
CA HIS A 41 9.64 2.81 -4.84
C HIS A 41 10.91 2.02 -5.14
N SER A 42 11.22 1.10 -4.23
CA SER A 42 12.31 0.14 -4.41
C SER A 42 12.01 -1.15 -3.66
N GLU A 43 12.36 -2.27 -4.23
CA GLU A 43 12.42 -3.58 -3.57
C GLU A 43 13.85 -3.92 -3.13
N GLY A 44 14.81 -3.00 -3.33
CA GLY A 44 16.24 -3.24 -3.08
C GLY A 44 16.79 -2.67 -1.79
N ILE A 45 15.95 -2.12 -0.90
CA ILE A 45 16.42 -1.59 0.38
C ILE A 45 16.40 -2.72 1.40
N ALA A 46 17.57 -3.03 1.97
CA ALA A 46 17.70 -4.11 2.96
C ALA A 46 16.78 -3.87 4.16
N GLY A 47 16.16 -4.94 4.64
CA GLY A 47 15.21 -4.87 5.75
C GLY A 47 13.77 -4.61 5.31
N SER A 48 13.54 -4.39 4.03
CA SER A 48 12.22 -4.14 3.47
C SER A 48 12.07 -4.89 2.15
N LYS A 49 10.93 -5.50 1.91
CA LYS A 49 10.63 -6.10 0.60
C LYS A 49 10.21 -5.04 -0.41
N HIS A 50 9.58 -3.98 0.07
CA HIS A 50 9.14 -2.87 -0.77
C HIS A 50 9.05 -1.61 0.09
N PHE A 51 9.65 -0.54 -0.36
CA PHE A 51 9.50 0.79 0.23
C PHE A 51 9.08 1.77 -0.84
N GLY A 52 8.11 2.63 -0.54
CA GLY A 52 7.60 3.59 -1.51
C GLY A 52 7.31 4.97 -0.92
N VAL A 53 7.28 5.94 -1.81
CA VAL A 53 6.74 7.28 -1.57
C VAL A 53 5.49 7.37 -2.42
N TRP A 54 4.33 7.26 -1.79
CA TRP A 54 3.05 7.09 -2.47
C TRP A 54 2.28 8.41 -2.48
N PRO A 55 2.04 8.99 -3.67
CA PRO A 55 1.28 10.24 -3.74
C PRO A 55 -0.10 10.09 -3.11
N LEU A 56 -0.51 11.07 -2.31
CA LEU A 56 -1.81 11.04 -1.64
C LEU A 56 -2.96 10.88 -2.63
N ALA A 57 -2.87 11.55 -3.78
CA ALA A 57 -3.92 11.44 -4.82
C ALA A 57 -4.04 10.00 -5.35
N GLU A 58 -2.92 9.28 -5.49
CA GLU A 58 -2.94 7.88 -5.93
C GLU A 58 -3.47 6.96 -4.84
N ALA A 59 -3.11 7.23 -3.58
CA ALA A 59 -3.65 6.49 -2.43
C ALA A 59 -5.16 6.69 -2.30
N ALA A 60 -5.65 7.91 -2.49
CA ALA A 60 -7.08 8.22 -2.49
C ALA A 60 -7.81 7.47 -3.61
N GLN A 61 -7.22 7.45 -4.81
CA GLN A 61 -7.78 6.71 -5.95
C GLN A 61 -7.88 5.22 -5.62
N ALA A 62 -6.85 4.65 -5.01
CA ALA A 62 -6.82 3.23 -4.65
C ALA A 62 -7.84 2.89 -3.56
N CYS A 63 -7.99 3.74 -2.55
CA CYS A 63 -8.89 3.48 -1.42
C CYS A 63 -10.35 3.83 -1.71
N PHE A 64 -10.59 4.93 -2.42
CA PHE A 64 -11.93 5.52 -2.55
C PHE A 64 -12.40 5.72 -3.99
N GLY A 65 -11.55 5.44 -4.97
CA GLY A 65 -11.91 5.57 -6.39
C GLY A 65 -11.94 7.01 -6.90
N SER A 66 -11.32 7.95 -6.18
CA SER A 66 -11.20 9.36 -6.55
C SER A 66 -9.84 9.88 -6.10
N PRO A 67 -9.24 10.82 -6.85
CA PRO A 67 -7.96 11.42 -6.45
C PRO A 67 -8.08 12.35 -5.24
N ASP A 68 -9.30 12.65 -4.80
CA ASP A 68 -9.54 13.53 -3.67
C ASP A 68 -9.73 12.69 -2.41
N TRP A 69 -8.85 12.87 -1.42
CA TRP A 69 -9.01 12.22 -0.12
C TRP A 69 -10.25 12.79 0.58
N PRO A 70 -11.14 11.94 1.14
CA PRO A 70 -12.36 12.45 1.78
C PRO A 70 -12.06 13.44 2.90
N ALA A 71 -12.76 14.57 2.89
CA ALA A 71 -12.50 15.68 3.82
C ALA A 71 -12.78 15.31 5.28
N ASP A 72 -13.65 14.33 5.52
CA ASP A 72 -14.04 13.87 6.86
C ASP A 72 -13.20 12.69 7.37
N VAL A 73 -12.20 12.27 6.61
CA VAL A 73 -11.30 11.18 6.99
C VAL A 73 -9.90 11.73 7.19
N THR A 74 -9.27 11.37 8.31
CA THR A 74 -7.90 11.81 8.60
C THR A 74 -6.96 11.36 7.48
N VAL A 75 -6.12 12.29 6.99
CA VAL A 75 -5.12 11.98 5.97
C VAL A 75 -4.06 11.06 6.58
N PRO A 76 -3.83 9.88 6.00
CA PRO A 76 -2.83 8.96 6.55
C PRO A 76 -1.41 9.46 6.27
N GLN A 77 -0.48 9.10 7.16
CA GLN A 77 0.94 9.42 6.97
C GLN A 77 1.71 8.29 6.28
N ALA A 78 1.19 7.06 6.38
CA ALA A 78 1.87 5.89 5.84
C ALA A 78 0.87 4.79 5.51
N SER A 79 1.34 3.82 4.75
CA SER A 79 0.66 2.55 4.52
C SER A 79 1.58 1.40 4.89
N VAL A 80 1.01 0.29 5.32
CA VAL A 80 1.72 -0.96 5.55
C VAL A 80 0.91 -2.10 4.93
N GLU A 81 1.58 -3.00 4.23
CA GLU A 81 0.93 -4.13 3.60
C GLU A 81 1.44 -5.43 4.20
N PHE A 82 0.50 -6.33 4.51
CA PHE A 82 0.77 -7.65 5.05
C PHE A 82 0.43 -8.67 3.97
N GLU A 83 1.39 -9.54 3.65
CA GLU A 83 1.24 -10.49 2.55
C GLU A 83 0.64 -11.81 3.03
N VAL A 84 -0.29 -12.33 2.24
CA VAL A 84 -0.91 -13.64 2.43
C VAL A 84 -0.57 -14.55 1.25
N ALA A 85 -0.92 -15.84 1.35
CA ALA A 85 -0.41 -16.88 0.46
C ALA A 85 -0.97 -16.86 -0.95
N ASP A 86 -2.20 -16.37 -1.16
CA ASP A 86 -2.87 -16.40 -2.45
C ASP A 86 -4.02 -15.37 -2.49
N PRO A 87 -4.60 -15.12 -3.70
CA PRO A 87 -5.69 -14.15 -3.82
C PRO A 87 -6.94 -14.51 -2.99
N GLY A 88 -7.24 -15.81 -2.87
CA GLY A 88 -8.39 -16.25 -2.07
C GLY A 88 -8.22 -15.91 -0.59
N ALA A 89 -6.99 -15.94 -0.08
CA ALA A 89 -6.68 -15.57 1.30
C ALA A 89 -6.93 -14.07 1.55
N VAL A 90 -6.78 -13.21 0.55
CA VAL A 90 -7.12 -11.80 0.67
C VAL A 90 -8.62 -11.62 0.92
N THR A 91 -9.44 -12.30 0.14
CA THR A 91 -10.90 -12.27 0.29
C THR A 91 -11.32 -12.79 1.66
N THR A 92 -10.77 -13.93 2.07
CA THR A 92 -11.06 -14.51 3.39
C THR A 92 -10.65 -13.55 4.52
N ALA A 93 -9.48 -12.93 4.39
CA ALA A 93 -9.01 -11.97 5.38
C ALA A 93 -9.92 -10.74 5.48
N ALA A 94 -10.39 -10.22 4.34
CA ALA A 94 -11.34 -9.11 4.32
C ALA A 94 -12.63 -9.47 5.05
N ASP A 95 -13.15 -10.67 4.84
CA ASP A 95 -14.35 -11.15 5.51
C ASP A 95 -14.13 -11.31 7.02
N GLU A 96 -12.97 -11.82 7.44
CA GLU A 96 -12.62 -11.95 8.85
C GLU A 96 -12.53 -10.59 9.54
N LEU A 97 -11.94 -9.59 8.87
CA LEU A 97 -11.82 -8.23 9.39
C LEU A 97 -13.20 -7.59 9.54
N HIS A 98 -14.05 -7.75 8.54
CA HIS A 98 -15.43 -7.25 8.62
C HIS A 98 -16.17 -7.87 9.81
N ALA A 99 -16.07 -9.19 9.96
CA ALA A 99 -16.70 -9.92 11.07
C ALA A 99 -16.16 -9.47 12.45
N ALA A 100 -14.90 -9.05 12.50
CA ALA A 100 -14.28 -8.53 13.72
C ALA A 100 -14.57 -7.06 13.98
N GLY A 101 -15.34 -6.39 13.12
CA GLY A 101 -15.74 -4.99 13.28
C GLY A 101 -14.82 -3.99 12.60
N PHE A 102 -13.92 -4.44 11.72
CA PHE A 102 -13.01 -3.57 10.97
C PHE A 102 -13.43 -3.56 9.50
N GLU A 103 -14.08 -2.47 9.08
CA GLU A 103 -14.65 -2.37 7.74
C GLU A 103 -13.59 -2.00 6.70
N PRO A 104 -13.33 -2.85 5.70
CA PRO A 104 -12.47 -2.46 4.58
C PRO A 104 -13.05 -1.27 3.81
N VAL A 105 -12.18 -0.41 3.28
CA VAL A 105 -12.61 0.75 2.49
C VAL A 105 -13.04 0.36 1.07
N HIS A 106 -12.67 -0.84 0.63
CA HIS A 106 -13.16 -1.46 -0.60
C HIS A 106 -13.05 -2.98 -0.46
N ASP A 107 -13.81 -3.70 -1.28
CA ASP A 107 -13.72 -5.17 -1.33
C ASP A 107 -12.34 -5.60 -1.86
N ALA A 108 -11.95 -6.84 -1.53
CA ALA A 108 -10.76 -7.45 -2.10
C ALA A 108 -10.86 -7.42 -3.63
N ARG A 109 -9.81 -6.93 -4.29
CA ARG A 109 -9.81 -6.78 -5.75
C ARG A 109 -8.41 -6.87 -6.32
N GLU A 110 -8.32 -7.19 -7.61
CA GLU A 110 -7.07 -7.13 -8.35
C GLU A 110 -6.87 -5.71 -8.87
N GLU A 111 -5.70 -5.14 -8.57
CA GLU A 111 -5.31 -3.82 -9.05
C GLU A 111 -4.73 -3.91 -10.47
N PRO A 112 -4.70 -2.81 -11.23
CA PRO A 112 -4.16 -2.82 -12.60
C PRO A 112 -2.73 -3.36 -12.72
N TRP A 113 -1.94 -3.27 -11.64
CA TRP A 113 -0.56 -3.77 -11.64
C TRP A 113 -0.44 -5.24 -11.22
N GLY A 114 -1.57 -5.95 -10.98
CA GLY A 114 -1.58 -7.39 -10.74
C GLY A 114 -1.61 -7.82 -9.28
N GLN A 115 -1.62 -6.88 -8.34
CA GLN A 115 -1.77 -7.17 -6.92
C GLN A 115 -3.24 -7.38 -6.57
N THR A 116 -3.54 -8.39 -5.77
CA THR A 116 -4.86 -8.53 -5.14
C THR A 116 -4.77 -7.96 -3.73
N VAL A 117 -5.66 -7.06 -3.37
CA VAL A 117 -5.55 -6.35 -2.09
C VAL A 117 -6.92 -5.91 -1.57
N ALA A 118 -7.05 -5.94 -0.24
CA ALA A 118 -8.11 -5.29 0.50
C ALA A 118 -7.45 -4.29 1.45
N ARG A 119 -8.04 -3.11 1.59
CA ARG A 119 -7.47 -2.03 2.42
C ARG A 119 -8.45 -1.58 3.48
N LEU A 120 -7.91 -1.20 4.63
CA LEU A 120 -8.68 -0.59 5.71
C LEU A 120 -7.86 0.54 6.33
N LEU A 121 -8.53 1.37 7.12
CA LEU A 121 -7.85 2.41 7.89
C LEU A 121 -7.74 1.94 9.32
N SER A 122 -6.52 1.93 9.86
CA SER A 122 -6.29 1.51 11.24
C SER A 122 -6.70 2.60 12.22
N PRO A 123 -6.85 2.26 13.52
CA PRO A 123 -7.15 3.27 14.54
C PRO A 123 -6.13 4.41 14.59
N GLU A 124 -4.86 4.15 14.22
CA GLU A 124 -3.80 5.16 14.17
C GLU A 124 -3.86 6.03 12.92
N GLY A 125 -4.74 5.71 11.97
CA GLY A 125 -4.83 6.46 10.72
C GLY A 125 -3.88 5.99 9.63
N LEU A 126 -3.38 4.75 9.70
CA LEU A 126 -2.58 4.15 8.63
C LEU A 126 -3.50 3.45 7.62
N ILE A 127 -3.08 3.43 6.37
CA ILE A 127 -3.68 2.51 5.39
C ILE A 127 -3.05 1.15 5.62
N VAL A 128 -3.88 0.14 5.94
CA VAL A 128 -3.43 -1.23 6.13
C VAL A 128 -3.95 -2.06 4.96
N GLY A 129 -3.07 -2.73 4.24
CA GLY A 129 -3.42 -3.62 3.13
C GLY A 129 -3.18 -5.07 3.49
N ILE A 130 -4.15 -5.93 3.16
CA ILE A 130 -3.94 -7.37 3.11
C ILE A 130 -3.76 -7.70 1.64
N SER A 131 -2.62 -8.25 1.28
CA SER A 131 -2.11 -8.23 -0.07
C SER A 131 -1.68 -9.62 -0.54
N TYR A 132 -1.87 -9.87 -1.82
CA TYR A 132 -1.14 -10.90 -2.55
C TYR A 132 -0.53 -10.25 -3.79
N ALA A 133 0.79 -10.15 -3.81
CA ALA A 133 1.56 -9.63 -4.93
C ALA A 133 2.37 -10.80 -5.52
N PRO A 134 2.01 -11.29 -6.73
CA PRO A 134 2.63 -12.50 -7.29
C PRO A 134 4.16 -12.46 -7.32
N TRP A 135 4.75 -11.28 -7.55
CA TRP A 135 6.21 -11.14 -7.64
C TRP A 135 6.95 -11.41 -6.33
N PHE A 136 6.25 -11.42 -5.17
CA PHE A 136 6.87 -11.79 -3.90
C PHE A 136 6.86 -13.30 -3.66
N HIS A 137 6.19 -14.08 -4.51
CA HIS A 137 5.99 -15.52 -4.33
C HIS A 137 6.64 -16.35 -5.45
N GLN A 138 7.43 -15.72 -6.30
CA GLN A 138 8.10 -16.42 -7.38
C GLN A 138 9.21 -17.31 -6.84
N ALA A 139 9.26 -18.55 -7.35
CA ALA A 139 10.36 -19.46 -7.04
C ALA A 139 11.65 -18.99 -7.72
N ASP A 140 12.76 -19.15 -7.01
CA ASP A 140 14.09 -18.86 -7.54
C ASP A 140 14.51 -19.86 -8.61
#